data_ac7fbe381267e56fd2e25062ad5b2488
#
_entry.id   ac7fbe381267e56fd2e25062ad5b2488
#
_cell.length_a   1.000
_cell.length_b   1.000
_cell.length_c   1.000
_cell.angle_alpha   90.00
_cell.angle_beta   90.00
_cell.angle_gamma   90.00
#
_symmetry.space_group_name_H-M   'P 1'
#
loop_
_entity.id
_entity.type
_entity.pdbx_description
1 polymer ?
#
loop_
_entity_poly.entity_id
_entity_poly.type
_entity_poly.pdbx_seq_one_letter_code
_entity_poly.pdbx_strand_id
1 'polypeptide(L)'
;MAFANPSTPNLADFTTYCQNQGVVASYTASDSEYFQWAFNWALAGAMTCPQMPSIIYVLAVYNFGVDRFIRIAQDDGQGTFYQDQRTSFSILTLRPGVVMASGDESTSNTLVVPDWYRTIPLSVQQQMKTPWGAEYVAYAQEYGPYVVGVS
;
A
#
# COMPACT_ATOMS: atom_id res chain seq x y z
N MET A 1 -5.16 11.74 15.58
CA MET A 1 -4.17 12.80 15.92
C MET A 1 -3.81 13.54 14.63
N ALA A 2 -3.82 14.85 14.66
CA ALA A 2 -3.47 15.65 13.47
C ALA A 2 -1.96 15.60 13.23
N PHE A 3 -1.54 15.73 11.97
CA PHE A 3 -0.13 15.87 11.63
C PHE A 3 0.44 17.20 12.15
N ALA A 4 1.66 17.17 12.66
CA ALA A 4 2.37 18.38 13.04
C ALA A 4 2.66 19.27 11.82
N ASN A 5 2.92 18.64 10.67
CA ASN A 5 3.10 19.32 9.40
C ASN A 5 2.22 18.68 8.30
N PRO A 6 1.02 19.22 8.07
CA PRO A 6 0.12 18.66 7.05
C PRO A 6 0.51 19.04 5.61
N SER A 7 1.51 19.88 5.42
CA SER A 7 1.89 20.39 4.10
C SER A 7 3.12 19.70 3.51
N THR A 8 3.95 19.10 4.36
CA THR A 8 5.21 18.47 3.93
C THR A 8 5.38 17.13 4.64
N PRO A 9 5.61 16.03 3.91
CA PRO A 9 5.86 14.74 4.54
C PRO A 9 7.11 14.77 5.42
N ASN A 10 7.01 14.18 6.61
CA ASN A 10 8.15 13.98 7.49
C ASN A 10 8.05 12.66 8.23
N LEU A 11 9.18 12.17 8.73
CA LEU A 11 9.27 10.86 9.37
C LEU A 11 8.45 10.76 10.66
N ALA A 12 8.39 11.83 11.45
CA ALA A 12 7.65 11.86 12.72
C ALA A 12 6.14 11.70 12.49
N ASP A 13 5.59 12.45 11.54
CA ASP A 13 4.17 12.34 11.19
C ASP A 13 3.85 11.01 10.51
N PHE A 14 4.78 10.47 9.71
CA PHE A 14 4.65 9.13 9.15
C PHE A 14 4.58 8.06 10.24
N THR A 15 5.42 8.18 11.29
CA THR A 15 5.37 7.29 12.45
C THR A 15 4.00 7.35 13.11
N THR A 16 3.49 8.54 13.37
CA THR A 16 2.16 8.76 13.93
C THR A 16 1.07 8.16 13.05
N TYR A 17 1.18 8.34 11.75
CA TYR A 17 0.24 7.76 10.79
C TYR A 17 0.22 6.23 10.87
N CYS A 18 1.40 5.58 10.86
CA CYS A 18 1.50 4.13 10.99
C CYS A 18 0.86 3.62 12.28
N GLN A 19 1.09 4.29 13.40
CA GLN A 19 0.49 3.93 14.68
C GLN A 19 -1.04 4.07 14.65
N ASN A 20 -1.55 5.12 14.03
CA ASN A 20 -2.99 5.31 13.84
C ASN A 20 -3.61 4.24 12.92
N GLN A 21 -2.82 3.66 12.02
CA GLN A 21 -3.26 2.56 11.16
C GLN A 21 -3.11 1.17 11.82
N GLY A 22 -2.76 1.12 13.09
CA GLY A 22 -2.72 -0.12 13.87
C GLY A 22 -1.34 -0.75 14.01
N VAL A 23 -0.29 -0.11 13.52
CA VAL A 23 1.07 -0.59 13.76
C VAL A 23 1.46 -0.26 15.19
N VAL A 24 1.85 -1.28 15.96
CA VAL A 24 2.21 -1.10 17.37
C VAL A 24 3.42 -0.17 17.51
N ALA A 25 3.41 0.70 18.51
CA ALA A 25 4.45 1.71 18.71
C ALA A 25 5.88 1.12 18.80
N SER A 26 6.02 -0.10 19.34
CA SER A 26 7.31 -0.79 19.38
C SER A 26 7.86 -1.17 17.99
N TYR A 27 6.99 -1.29 17.00
CA TYR A 27 7.38 -1.60 15.61
C TYR A 27 7.69 -0.36 14.79
N THR A 28 7.28 0.81 15.26
CA THR A 28 7.55 2.09 14.60
C THR A 28 8.64 2.89 15.29
N ALA A 29 9.56 2.21 15.97
CA ALA A 29 10.71 2.87 16.56
C ALA A 29 11.49 3.65 15.49
N SER A 30 11.89 4.87 15.80
CA SER A 30 12.55 5.77 14.86
C SER A 30 13.88 5.25 14.32
N ASP A 31 14.49 4.30 15.01
CA ASP A 31 15.71 3.61 14.62
C ASP A 31 15.48 2.37 13.75
N SER A 32 14.25 2.02 13.47
CA SER A 32 13.93 0.92 12.57
C SER A 32 14.36 1.26 11.15
N GLU A 33 15.30 0.52 10.60
CA GLU A 33 15.78 0.70 9.23
C GLU A 33 14.65 0.53 8.20
N TYR A 34 13.81 -0.48 8.41
CA TYR A 34 12.67 -0.74 7.50
C TYR A 34 11.71 0.42 7.42
N PHE A 35 11.51 1.10 8.53
CA PHE A 35 10.63 2.25 8.64
C PHE A 35 11.18 3.43 7.83
N GLN A 36 12.48 3.73 7.99
CA GLN A 36 13.15 4.78 7.24
C GLN A 36 13.22 4.44 5.74
N TRP A 37 13.50 3.19 5.41
CA TRP A 37 13.55 2.74 4.02
C TRP A 37 12.18 2.88 3.33
N ALA A 38 11.12 2.48 4.00
CA ALA A 38 9.77 2.62 3.46
C ALA A 38 9.39 4.09 3.24
N PHE A 39 9.72 4.95 4.19
CA PHE A 39 9.46 6.39 4.07
C PHE A 39 10.26 7.03 2.93
N ASN A 40 11.54 6.74 2.84
CA ASN A 40 12.39 7.26 1.76
C ASN A 40 11.94 6.73 0.39
N TRP A 41 11.55 5.47 0.31
CA TRP A 41 10.95 4.91 -0.90
C TRP A 41 9.70 5.69 -1.33
N ALA A 42 8.83 5.96 -0.38
CA ALA A 42 7.59 6.69 -0.65
C ALA A 42 7.86 8.13 -1.09
N LEU A 43 8.80 8.82 -0.46
CA LEU A 43 9.20 10.16 -0.88
C LEU A 43 9.75 10.20 -2.30
N ALA A 44 10.56 9.21 -2.68
CA ALA A 44 11.17 9.15 -4.01
C ALA A 44 10.17 8.73 -5.09
N GLY A 45 9.21 7.88 -4.75
CA GLY A 45 8.30 7.26 -5.71
C GLY A 45 6.91 7.86 -5.76
N ALA A 46 6.52 8.66 -4.76
CA ALA A 46 5.20 9.26 -4.75
C ALA A 46 5.03 10.25 -5.90
N MET A 47 3.91 10.11 -6.59
CA MET A 47 3.55 10.98 -7.68
C MET A 47 3.26 12.40 -7.20
N THR A 48 3.70 13.40 -7.96
CA THR A 48 3.39 14.81 -7.74
C THR A 48 2.61 15.38 -8.92
N CYS A 49 1.67 16.26 -8.61
CA CYS A 49 0.93 17.02 -9.60
C CYS A 49 0.75 18.45 -9.09
N PRO A 50 0.93 19.49 -9.95
CA PRO A 50 0.78 20.88 -9.53
C PRO A 50 -0.61 21.21 -8.95
N GLN A 51 -1.64 20.51 -9.39
CA GLN A 51 -3.00 20.71 -8.90
C GLN A 51 -3.32 19.91 -7.62
N MET A 52 -2.41 19.05 -7.20
CA MET A 52 -2.64 18.22 -6.01
C MET A 52 -2.52 19.08 -4.75
N PRO A 53 -3.55 19.11 -3.89
CA PRO A 53 -3.43 19.76 -2.59
C PRO A 53 -2.31 19.14 -1.75
N SER A 54 -1.58 19.95 -1.00
CA SER A 54 -0.43 19.49 -0.21
C SER A 54 -0.80 18.37 0.79
N ILE A 55 -1.97 18.45 1.42
CA ILE A 55 -2.43 17.41 2.33
C ILE A 55 -2.68 16.07 1.61
N ILE A 56 -3.17 16.09 0.40
CA ILE A 56 -3.39 14.87 -0.39
C ILE A 56 -2.04 14.27 -0.78
N TYR A 57 -1.07 15.09 -1.14
CA TYR A 57 0.29 14.61 -1.40
C TYR A 57 0.90 13.94 -0.17
N VAL A 58 0.76 14.56 1.00
CA VAL A 58 1.25 13.98 2.27
C VAL A 58 0.58 12.63 2.55
N LEU A 59 -0.74 12.55 2.39
CA LEU A 59 -1.48 11.29 2.55
C LEU A 59 -1.07 10.24 1.51
N ALA A 60 -0.83 10.64 0.27
CA ALA A 60 -0.34 9.75 -0.77
C ALA A 60 1.02 9.15 -0.41
N VAL A 61 1.96 9.97 0.07
CA VAL A 61 3.27 9.51 0.56
C VAL A 61 3.13 8.54 1.72
N TYR A 62 2.28 8.85 2.69
CA TYR A 62 2.12 8.00 3.88
C TYR A 62 1.44 6.68 3.55
N ASN A 63 0.40 6.67 2.74
CA ASN A 63 -0.24 5.42 2.30
C ASN A 63 0.74 4.55 1.50
N PHE A 64 1.46 5.13 0.57
CA PHE A 64 2.48 4.42 -0.20
C PHE A 64 3.60 3.88 0.72
N GLY A 65 4.01 4.67 1.72
CA GLY A 65 5.00 4.26 2.71
C GLY A 65 4.52 3.09 3.58
N VAL A 66 3.28 3.10 4.05
CA VAL A 66 2.72 1.99 4.84
C VAL A 66 2.62 0.71 4.02
N ASP A 67 2.15 0.79 2.79
CA ASP A 67 2.13 -0.36 1.88
C ASP A 67 3.52 -0.98 1.73
N ARG A 68 4.53 -0.14 1.47
CA ARG A 68 5.91 -0.60 1.35
C ARG A 68 6.45 -1.16 2.66
N PHE A 69 6.15 -0.52 3.77
CA PHE A 69 6.58 -0.95 5.10
C PHE A 69 6.08 -2.36 5.43
N ILE A 70 4.80 -2.62 5.23
CA ILE A 70 4.22 -3.96 5.47
C ILE A 70 4.88 -5.03 4.61
N ARG A 71 5.35 -4.68 3.41
CA ARG A 71 6.00 -5.62 2.50
C ARG A 71 7.43 -5.98 2.91
N ILE A 72 8.17 -5.03 3.46
CA ILE A 72 9.61 -5.20 3.73
C ILE A 72 9.94 -5.46 5.20
N ALA A 73 9.11 -5.03 6.14
CA ALA A 73 9.37 -5.18 7.56
C ALA A 73 9.43 -6.64 7.99
N GLN A 74 10.36 -6.96 8.87
CA GLN A 74 10.54 -8.30 9.43
C GLN A 74 10.09 -8.35 10.89
N ASP A 75 9.67 -9.52 11.32
CA ASP A 75 9.24 -9.76 12.71
C ASP A 75 10.43 -10.10 13.61
N ASP A 76 11.28 -9.14 13.91
CA ASP A 76 12.54 -9.30 14.64
C ASP A 76 12.34 -9.76 16.10
N GLY A 77 11.82 -10.97 16.29
CA GLY A 77 11.57 -11.54 17.61
C GLY A 77 10.38 -10.96 18.37
N GLN A 78 9.57 -10.13 17.72
CA GLN A 78 8.39 -9.46 18.30
C GLN A 78 7.05 -10.13 17.93
N GLY A 79 7.09 -11.41 17.57
CA GLY A 79 5.91 -12.14 17.15
C GLY A 79 5.80 -12.25 15.62
N THR A 80 4.59 -12.38 15.11
CA THR A 80 4.32 -12.65 13.69
C THR A 80 3.48 -11.55 13.01
N PHE A 81 3.51 -10.34 13.54
CA PHE A 81 2.63 -9.25 13.09
C PHE A 81 2.75 -8.98 11.59
N TYR A 82 3.97 -8.75 11.10
CA TYR A 82 4.17 -8.44 9.67
C TYR A 82 3.90 -9.63 8.77
N GLN A 83 4.26 -10.82 9.21
CA GLN A 83 3.94 -12.05 8.50
C GLN A 83 2.42 -12.25 8.38
N ASP A 84 1.70 -12.03 9.46
CA ASP A 84 0.24 -12.14 9.50
C ASP A 84 -0.43 -11.10 8.59
N GLN A 85 0.08 -9.87 8.57
CA GLN A 85 -0.40 -8.84 7.66
C GLN A 85 -0.17 -9.23 6.19
N ARG A 86 1.02 -9.71 5.84
CA ARG A 86 1.30 -10.16 4.48
C ARG A 86 0.43 -11.34 4.06
N THR A 87 0.17 -12.26 4.96
CA THR A 87 -0.73 -13.40 4.71
C THR A 87 -2.17 -12.93 4.55
N SER A 88 -2.64 -12.06 5.43
CA SER A 88 -4.00 -11.51 5.39
C SER A 88 -4.29 -10.79 4.05
N PHE A 89 -3.34 -10.02 3.54
CA PHE A 89 -3.48 -9.30 2.27
C PHE A 89 -3.03 -10.12 1.06
N SER A 90 -2.63 -11.38 1.23
CA SER A 90 -2.15 -12.25 0.15
C SER A 90 -1.01 -11.63 -0.67
N ILE A 91 -0.11 -10.91 -0.02
CA ILE A 91 0.99 -10.18 -0.67
C ILE A 91 1.95 -11.14 -1.36
N LEU A 92 2.20 -12.31 -0.76
CA LEU A 92 3.14 -13.30 -1.27
C LEU A 92 2.56 -14.20 -2.37
N THR A 93 1.27 -14.08 -2.67
CA THR A 93 0.60 -14.90 -3.67
C THR A 93 0.13 -14.04 -4.84
N LEU A 94 0.49 -14.44 -6.04
CA LEU A 94 -0.06 -13.85 -7.26
C LEU A 94 -1.32 -14.64 -7.64
N ARG A 95 -2.48 -14.02 -7.49
CA ARG A 95 -3.76 -14.57 -7.95
C ARG A 95 -4.39 -13.59 -8.94
N PRO A 96 -4.06 -13.70 -10.21
CA PRO A 96 -4.70 -12.87 -11.23
C PRO A 96 -6.12 -13.39 -11.50
N GLY A 97 -7.11 -12.55 -11.29
CA GLY A 97 -8.48 -12.84 -11.72
C GLY A 97 -9.53 -12.85 -10.62
N VAL A 98 -10.76 -13.02 -11.05
CA VAL A 98 -11.97 -13.08 -10.21
C VAL A 98 -12.57 -14.47 -10.33
N VAL A 99 -13.08 -15.02 -9.23
CA VAL A 99 -13.81 -16.29 -9.27
C VAL A 99 -15.15 -16.08 -9.96
N MET A 100 -15.32 -16.69 -11.14
CA MET A 100 -16.54 -16.58 -11.94
C MET A 100 -17.52 -17.76 -11.72
N ALA A 101 -17.01 -18.89 -11.23
CA ALA A 101 -17.85 -20.06 -10.97
C ALA A 101 -17.34 -20.84 -9.76
N SER A 102 -18.26 -21.27 -8.92
CA SER A 102 -18.01 -22.15 -7.78
C SER A 102 -18.91 -23.38 -7.93
N GLY A 103 -18.35 -24.56 -7.99
CA GLY A 103 -19.10 -25.80 -8.10
C GLY A 103 -19.17 -26.56 -6.77
N ASP A 104 -20.28 -27.27 -6.53
CA ASP A 104 -20.65 -27.82 -5.24
C ASP A 104 -20.23 -29.28 -5.00
N GLU A 105 -19.84 -30.05 -6.02
CA GLU A 105 -19.51 -31.47 -5.83
C GLU A 105 -18.03 -31.86 -6.04
N SER A 106 -17.25 -30.99 -6.54
CA SER A 106 -15.79 -31.08 -6.57
C SER A 106 -15.25 -29.71 -6.86
N THR A 107 -14.84 -29.02 -5.84
CA THR A 107 -14.28 -27.66 -5.80
C THR A 107 -13.49 -27.27 -7.06
N SER A 108 -14.15 -26.93 -8.14
CA SER A 108 -13.51 -26.33 -9.29
C SER A 108 -13.85 -24.84 -9.34
N ASN A 109 -12.92 -24.03 -8.85
CA ASN A 109 -12.99 -22.59 -8.99
C ASN A 109 -12.30 -22.18 -10.31
N THR A 110 -13.07 -21.62 -11.23
CA THR A 110 -12.50 -21.06 -12.45
C THR A 110 -12.17 -19.60 -12.26
N LEU A 111 -10.90 -19.24 -12.32
CA LEU A 111 -10.45 -17.86 -12.27
C LEU A 111 -10.45 -17.29 -13.70
N VAL A 112 -11.23 -16.25 -13.91
CA VAL A 112 -11.22 -15.49 -15.17
C VAL A 112 -10.57 -14.14 -14.91
N VAL A 113 -9.60 -13.79 -15.77
CA VAL A 113 -8.95 -12.49 -15.73
C VAL A 113 -9.72 -11.54 -16.63
N PRO A 114 -10.41 -10.52 -16.09
CA PRO A 114 -11.08 -9.51 -16.89
C PRO A 114 -10.07 -8.76 -17.78
N ASP A 115 -10.51 -8.32 -18.95
CA ASP A 115 -9.61 -7.63 -19.89
C ASP A 115 -9.02 -6.35 -19.30
N TRP A 116 -9.81 -5.58 -18.53
CA TRP A 116 -9.31 -4.39 -17.85
C TRP A 116 -8.18 -4.70 -16.86
N TYR A 117 -8.20 -5.87 -16.23
CA TYR A 117 -7.16 -6.27 -15.28
C TYR A 117 -5.83 -6.57 -15.96
N ARG A 118 -5.87 -7.05 -17.20
CA ARG A 118 -4.66 -7.35 -18.00
C ARG A 118 -3.91 -6.09 -18.42
N THR A 119 -4.58 -4.96 -18.48
CA THR A 119 -3.97 -3.67 -18.85
C THR A 119 -3.30 -2.97 -17.68
N ILE A 120 -3.55 -3.43 -16.44
CA ILE A 120 -2.97 -2.85 -15.24
C ILE A 120 -1.54 -3.35 -15.05
N PRO A 121 -0.53 -2.47 -14.88
CA PRO A 121 0.83 -2.88 -14.55
C PRO A 121 0.89 -3.74 -13.28
N LEU A 122 1.78 -4.72 -13.27
CA LEU A 122 1.94 -5.64 -12.14
C LEU A 122 2.20 -4.90 -10.81
N SER A 123 3.01 -3.83 -10.85
CA SER A 123 3.31 -3.01 -9.67
C SER A 123 2.05 -2.46 -9.02
N VAL A 124 1.10 -2.02 -9.81
CA VAL A 124 -0.17 -1.46 -9.32
C VAL A 124 -1.10 -2.56 -8.83
N GLN A 125 -1.15 -3.70 -9.53
CA GLN A 125 -1.88 -4.86 -9.03
C GLN A 125 -1.38 -5.27 -7.65
N GLN A 126 -0.07 -5.22 -7.42
CA GLN A 126 0.50 -5.50 -6.11
C GLN A 126 0.14 -4.43 -5.08
N GLN A 127 0.16 -3.17 -5.44
CA GLN A 127 -0.24 -2.07 -4.55
C GLN A 127 -1.71 -2.19 -4.12
N MET A 128 -2.58 -2.61 -5.01
CA MET A 128 -4.01 -2.77 -4.72
C MET A 128 -4.32 -3.90 -3.72
N LYS A 129 -3.36 -4.74 -3.37
CA LYS A 129 -3.55 -5.81 -2.38
C LYS A 129 -3.71 -5.30 -0.95
N THR A 130 -3.15 -4.15 -0.64
CA THR A 130 -3.31 -3.52 0.68
C THR A 130 -4.26 -2.33 0.60
N PRO A 131 -4.99 -2.01 1.68
CA PRO A 131 -5.86 -0.84 1.68
C PRO A 131 -5.06 0.46 1.49
N TRP A 132 -3.86 0.54 2.00
CA TRP A 132 -2.99 1.71 1.86
C TRP A 132 -2.48 1.88 0.42
N GLY A 133 -2.06 0.80 -0.21
CA GLY A 133 -1.68 0.83 -1.61
C GLY A 133 -2.85 1.16 -2.53
N ALA A 134 -4.03 0.62 -2.26
CA ALA A 134 -5.25 0.95 -2.99
C ALA A 134 -5.62 2.43 -2.85
N GLU A 135 -5.49 3.00 -1.66
CA GLU A 135 -5.72 4.42 -1.42
C GLU A 135 -4.72 5.29 -2.19
N TYR A 136 -3.45 4.91 -2.19
CA TYR A 136 -2.44 5.58 -3.00
C TYR A 136 -2.79 5.57 -4.49
N VAL A 137 -3.21 4.41 -5.00
CA VAL A 137 -3.63 4.28 -6.40
C VAL A 137 -4.83 5.18 -6.71
N ALA A 138 -5.78 5.29 -5.79
CA ALA A 138 -6.92 6.19 -5.95
C ALA A 138 -6.48 7.66 -6.09
N TYR A 139 -5.55 8.12 -5.25
CA TYR A 139 -4.98 9.46 -5.40
C TYR A 139 -4.21 9.62 -6.72
N ALA A 140 -3.47 8.60 -7.13
CA ALA A 140 -2.77 8.61 -8.40
C ALA A 140 -3.73 8.70 -9.59
N GLN A 141 -4.87 8.07 -9.50
CA GLN A 141 -5.91 8.13 -10.54
C GLN A 141 -6.58 9.51 -10.61
N GLU A 142 -6.78 10.13 -9.48
CA GLU A 142 -7.45 11.43 -9.43
C GLU A 142 -6.53 12.59 -9.86
N TYR A 143 -5.26 12.54 -9.48
CA TYR A 143 -4.33 13.66 -9.66
C TYR A 143 -3.17 13.37 -10.60
N GLY A 144 -2.93 12.12 -10.96
CA GLY A 144 -1.79 11.73 -11.78
C GLY A 144 -2.00 11.95 -13.28
N PRO A 145 -0.94 12.25 -14.03
CA PRO A 145 -1.01 12.38 -15.48
C PRO A 145 -1.20 11.05 -16.20
N TYR A 146 -0.76 9.96 -15.59
CA TYR A 146 -0.93 8.61 -16.11
C TYR A 146 -1.65 7.76 -15.10
N VAL A 147 -2.85 7.43 -15.47
CA VAL A 147 -3.67 6.60 -14.66
C VAL A 147 -3.59 5.17 -15.15
N VAL A 148 -3.42 4.31 -14.21
CA VAL A 148 -3.44 2.89 -14.39
C VAL A 148 -4.71 2.44 -15.08
N GLY A 149 -4.57 1.72 -16.19
CA GLY A 149 -5.69 1.11 -16.88
C GLY A 149 -6.61 2.05 -17.64
N VAL A 150 -6.27 3.32 -17.77
CA VAL A 150 -6.97 4.24 -18.66
C VAL A 150 -6.19 4.42 -19.94
N SER A 151 -6.73 3.96 -20.97
CA SER A 151 -6.24 4.17 -22.33
C SER A 151 -6.96 5.35 -22.96
#